data_36160b405bd29b8f0a07a69e378f797b
#
_entry.id   36160b405bd29b8f0a07a69e378f797b
#
_cell.length_a   1.000
_cell.length_b   1.000
_cell.length_c   1.000
_cell.angle_alpha   90.00
_cell.angle_beta   90.00
_cell.angle_gamma   90.00
#
_symmetry.space_group_name_H-M   'P 1'
#
loop_
_entity.id
_entity.type
_entity.pdbx_description
1 polymer ?
#
loop_
_entity_poly.entity_id
_entity_poly.type
_entity_poly.pdbx_seq_one_letter_code
_entity_poly.pdbx_strand_id
1 'polypeptide(L)'
;MGANGTGPSRAKNVILLIGDGMGQAHRFAGQLFSAGRTHRLAMDRLPVSGSMRTLSADPASFVTDSAAAATALATGVKTSNGAVAIDLDGHSRTTVLELAKRSGRSAGLVTTCQITDATPAAFAAHVRHRSDQSEIARQFVSETGVDVLLGGGAAHWFPEGEQTALPNDPDDPRDRALGTAGDLTLEAMGAGYRVVSSAAGLAKATAKRSGLAPKVLGLFANQEMFRQSAEGQGDRYDPPISLAEMTEAAIDLLSRNPSGFFLMVEESAIDRMAHRNNAPLTIKGVLELDRAVQVALAFAERNPDTLVVVTADHECGGLAVAGSDDPPYPYEPGGGLLDTVLAGEDGPFPVADAPYGFVMGWATTGHTAAAVPVTAQGPGAEGFAGVVENTDVFHVMVDAMDLAHAPAQTDRDAAAVGDD
;
A
#
# COMPACT_ATOMS: atom_id res chain seq x y z
N MET A 1 0.26 -34.50 -33.81
CA MET A 1 0.54 -33.06 -33.63
C MET A 1 0.63 -32.85 -32.15
N GLY A 2 1.85 -32.63 -31.65
CA GLY A 2 2.11 -32.57 -30.20
C GLY A 2 1.53 -31.32 -29.60
N ALA A 3 0.75 -31.48 -28.52
CA ALA A 3 0.43 -30.42 -27.64
C ALA A 3 1.72 -29.97 -26.91
N ASN A 4 2.26 -28.81 -27.27
CA ASN A 4 3.26 -28.16 -26.48
C ASN A 4 2.60 -27.76 -25.16
N GLY A 5 2.88 -28.52 -24.10
CA GLY A 5 2.53 -28.18 -22.74
C GLY A 5 3.33 -26.94 -22.33
N THR A 6 2.78 -25.77 -22.55
CA THR A 6 3.21 -24.59 -21.82
C THR A 6 2.65 -24.77 -20.40
N GLY A 7 3.51 -25.14 -19.45
CA GLY A 7 3.19 -25.00 -18.04
C GLY A 7 2.74 -23.56 -17.76
N PRO A 8 2.06 -23.28 -16.62
CA PRO A 8 1.63 -21.93 -16.30
C PRO A 8 2.83 -20.98 -16.43
N SER A 9 2.65 -19.89 -17.18
CA SER A 9 3.71 -18.90 -17.34
C SER A 9 4.06 -18.31 -15.99
N ARG A 10 5.33 -18.33 -15.58
CA ARG A 10 5.80 -17.81 -14.31
C ARG A 10 5.90 -16.29 -14.35
N ALA A 11 5.58 -15.64 -13.25
CA ALA A 11 5.80 -14.22 -13.11
C ALA A 11 7.30 -13.95 -12.85
N LYS A 12 7.89 -13.13 -13.68
CA LYS A 12 9.21 -12.58 -13.44
C LYS A 12 9.12 -11.40 -12.47
N ASN A 13 8.08 -10.58 -12.65
CA ASN A 13 7.82 -9.40 -11.87
C ASN A 13 6.46 -9.52 -11.17
N VAL A 14 6.37 -8.96 -9.96
CA VAL A 14 5.10 -8.76 -9.25
C VAL A 14 4.99 -7.29 -8.86
N ILE A 15 3.83 -6.69 -9.14
CA ILE A 15 3.44 -5.35 -8.68
C ILE A 15 2.14 -5.52 -7.89
N LEU A 16 2.22 -5.35 -6.57
CA LEU A 16 1.09 -5.35 -5.65
C LEU A 16 0.73 -3.92 -5.32
N LEU A 17 -0.49 -3.48 -5.67
CA LEU A 17 -1.00 -2.15 -5.35
C LEU A 17 -2.07 -2.28 -4.27
N ILE A 18 -1.93 -1.52 -3.19
CA ILE A 18 -2.79 -1.55 -2.01
C ILE A 18 -3.41 -0.16 -1.83
N GLY A 19 -4.74 -0.08 -1.83
CA GLY A 19 -5.45 1.08 -1.32
C GLY A 19 -5.76 0.83 0.15
N ASP A 20 -5.03 1.48 1.05
CA ASP A 20 -5.28 1.36 2.48
C ASP A 20 -6.72 1.76 2.80
N GLY A 21 -7.46 0.91 3.51
CA GLY A 21 -8.86 1.14 3.86
C GLY A 21 -9.88 1.07 2.71
N MET A 22 -9.46 0.69 1.50
CA MET A 22 -10.25 0.79 0.28
C MET A 22 -11.23 -0.38 0.10
N GLY A 23 -12.43 -0.27 0.64
CA GLY A 23 -13.54 -1.18 0.32
C GLY A 23 -14.15 -0.97 -1.07
N GLN A 24 -15.12 -1.82 -1.42
CA GLN A 24 -15.81 -1.75 -2.72
C GLN A 24 -16.52 -0.40 -2.95
N ALA A 25 -17.12 0.17 -1.90
CA ALA A 25 -17.83 1.45 -1.99
C ALA A 25 -16.89 2.62 -2.31
N HIS A 26 -15.65 2.58 -1.80
CA HIS A 26 -14.60 3.56 -2.12
C HIS A 26 -14.26 3.55 -3.61
N ARG A 27 -14.00 2.36 -4.18
CA ARG A 27 -13.77 2.21 -5.64
C ARG A 27 -14.95 2.73 -6.45
N PHE A 28 -16.16 2.41 -6.02
CA PHE A 28 -17.37 2.83 -6.73
C PHE A 28 -17.58 4.35 -6.68
N ALA A 29 -17.34 5.01 -5.53
CA ALA A 29 -17.38 6.46 -5.42
C ALA A 29 -16.38 7.13 -6.37
N GLY A 30 -15.13 6.65 -6.40
CA GLY A 30 -14.09 7.11 -7.34
C GLY A 30 -14.50 6.92 -8.80
N GLN A 31 -15.11 5.77 -9.13
CA GLN A 31 -15.64 5.50 -10.47
C GLN A 31 -16.75 6.50 -10.85
N LEU A 32 -17.78 6.66 -10.03
CA LEU A 32 -18.89 7.58 -10.31
C LEU A 32 -18.39 8.99 -10.54
N PHE A 33 -17.48 9.45 -9.69
CA PHE A 33 -16.94 10.81 -9.75
C PHE A 33 -16.13 11.06 -11.03
N SER A 34 -15.28 10.12 -11.45
CA SER A 34 -14.31 10.33 -12.53
C SER A 34 -14.72 9.74 -13.88
N ALA A 35 -15.41 8.61 -13.88
CA ALA A 35 -15.70 7.81 -15.06
C ALA A 35 -17.21 7.59 -15.29
N GLY A 36 -18.05 7.94 -14.31
CA GLY A 36 -19.48 7.76 -14.35
C GLY A 36 -19.92 6.29 -14.21
N ARG A 37 -21.14 5.98 -14.66
CA ARG A 37 -21.78 4.67 -14.52
C ARG A 37 -21.33 3.65 -15.55
N THR A 38 -20.91 4.11 -16.71
CA THR A 38 -20.70 3.27 -17.90
C THR A 38 -19.23 2.91 -18.13
N HIS A 39 -18.31 3.64 -17.55
CA HIS A 39 -16.88 3.38 -17.63
C HIS A 39 -16.36 2.88 -16.28
N ARG A 40 -15.26 2.14 -16.33
CA ARG A 40 -14.61 1.56 -15.14
C ARG A 40 -13.25 2.21 -14.90
N LEU A 41 -12.86 2.29 -13.62
CA LEU A 41 -11.47 2.57 -13.23
C LEU A 41 -10.52 1.55 -13.85
N ALA A 42 -9.26 1.90 -13.99
CA ALA A 42 -8.25 0.98 -14.49
C ALA A 42 -8.15 -0.28 -13.62
N MET A 43 -8.21 -0.10 -12.29
CA MET A 43 -8.18 -1.18 -11.32
C MET A 43 -9.36 -2.17 -11.44
N ASP A 44 -10.50 -1.76 -11.98
CA ASP A 44 -11.69 -2.61 -12.15
C ASP A 44 -11.80 -3.24 -13.55
N ARG A 45 -10.79 -3.02 -14.40
CA ARG A 45 -10.71 -3.61 -15.75
C ARG A 45 -9.81 -4.84 -15.82
N LEU A 46 -9.09 -5.18 -14.74
CA LEU A 46 -8.27 -6.38 -14.70
C LEU A 46 -9.16 -7.64 -14.88
N PRO A 47 -8.70 -8.65 -15.62
CA PRO A 47 -9.55 -9.75 -16.07
C PRO A 47 -9.99 -10.72 -14.95
N VAL A 48 -9.24 -10.79 -13.86
CA VAL A 48 -9.58 -11.62 -12.70
C VAL A 48 -10.05 -10.72 -11.56
N SER A 49 -11.14 -11.12 -10.90
CA SER A 49 -11.67 -10.41 -9.74
C SER A 49 -12.16 -11.38 -8.67
N GLY A 50 -12.02 -10.97 -7.43
CA GLY A 50 -12.46 -11.70 -6.26
C GLY A 50 -12.81 -10.76 -5.10
N SER A 51 -13.20 -11.37 -3.98
CA SER A 51 -13.49 -10.72 -2.72
C SER A 51 -12.58 -11.31 -1.66
N MET A 52 -11.86 -10.47 -0.93
CA MET A 52 -10.85 -10.89 0.04
C MET A 52 -11.32 -10.61 1.47
N ARG A 53 -11.25 -11.61 2.33
CA ARG A 53 -11.51 -11.48 3.77
C ARG A 53 -10.25 -11.03 4.49
N THR A 54 -10.40 -10.10 5.43
CA THR A 54 -9.27 -9.38 6.06
C THR A 54 -9.18 -9.57 7.58
N LEU A 55 -9.92 -10.53 8.14
CA LEU A 55 -9.98 -10.70 9.60
C LEU A 55 -8.60 -10.90 10.22
N SER A 56 -8.35 -10.19 11.34
CA SER A 56 -7.18 -10.36 12.18
C SER A 56 -7.22 -11.66 13.00
N ALA A 57 -6.07 -12.12 13.47
CA ALA A 57 -5.96 -13.16 14.50
C ALA A 57 -5.80 -12.56 15.91
N ASP A 58 -5.98 -11.25 16.06
CA ASP A 58 -5.89 -10.57 17.35
C ASP A 58 -6.92 -11.13 18.33
N PRO A 59 -6.52 -11.54 19.55
CA PRO A 59 -7.43 -12.10 20.55
C PRO A 59 -8.46 -11.09 21.09
N ALA A 60 -8.22 -9.78 20.91
CA ALA A 60 -9.09 -8.71 21.38
C ALA A 60 -10.02 -8.15 20.29
N SER A 61 -9.72 -8.37 19.00
CA SER A 61 -10.49 -7.81 17.89
C SER A 61 -10.36 -8.65 16.63
N PHE A 62 -11.47 -9.01 16.00
CA PHE A 62 -11.48 -9.62 14.67
C PHE A 62 -11.29 -8.58 13.55
N VAL A 63 -11.51 -7.30 13.83
CA VAL A 63 -11.24 -6.21 12.89
C VAL A 63 -9.75 -5.94 12.87
N THR A 64 -9.16 -6.02 11.70
CA THR A 64 -7.72 -5.85 11.52
C THR A 64 -7.31 -4.39 11.53
N ASP A 65 -6.07 -4.12 11.96
CA ASP A 65 -5.34 -2.92 11.57
C ASP A 65 -4.45 -3.19 10.35
N SER A 66 -3.84 -2.15 9.79
CA SER A 66 -2.98 -2.26 8.60
C SER A 66 -1.74 -3.14 8.86
N ALA A 67 -1.21 -3.17 10.10
CA ALA A 67 -0.02 -3.97 10.43
C ALA A 67 -0.32 -5.48 10.32
N ALA A 68 -1.40 -5.94 10.98
CA ALA A 68 -1.81 -7.35 10.91
C ALA A 68 -2.29 -7.74 9.51
N ALA A 69 -3.01 -6.85 8.83
CA ALA A 69 -3.46 -7.09 7.47
C ALA A 69 -2.30 -7.21 6.48
N ALA A 70 -1.39 -6.23 6.47
CA ALA A 70 -0.21 -6.27 5.61
C ALA A 70 0.74 -7.43 5.95
N THR A 71 0.86 -7.82 7.23
CA THR A 71 1.58 -9.03 7.64
C THR A 71 0.98 -10.26 6.98
N ALA A 72 -0.36 -10.40 6.95
CA ALA A 72 -1.00 -11.53 6.28
C ALA A 72 -0.73 -11.52 4.76
N LEU A 73 -0.80 -10.34 4.10
CA LEU A 73 -0.47 -10.18 2.68
C LEU A 73 1.00 -10.50 2.37
N ALA A 74 1.91 -10.16 3.28
CA ALA A 74 3.35 -10.27 3.06
C ALA A 74 3.93 -11.63 3.42
N THR A 75 3.31 -12.37 4.38
CA THR A 75 3.88 -13.59 4.99
C THR A 75 3.00 -14.82 4.87
N GLY A 76 1.72 -14.66 4.53
CA GLY A 76 0.74 -15.76 4.58
C GLY A 76 0.32 -16.17 5.99
N VAL A 77 0.63 -15.38 7.00
CA VAL A 77 0.34 -15.66 8.41
C VAL A 77 -0.47 -14.53 9.03
N LYS A 78 -1.60 -14.86 9.67
CA LYS A 78 -2.37 -13.89 10.44
C LYS A 78 -1.73 -13.64 11.81
N THR A 79 -1.78 -12.40 12.29
CA THR A 79 -1.17 -11.98 13.56
C THR A 79 -2.08 -11.03 14.35
N SER A 80 -1.59 -10.53 15.49
CA SER A 80 -2.26 -9.52 16.30
C SER A 80 -2.13 -8.13 15.67
N ASN A 81 -3.10 -7.27 15.91
CA ASN A 81 -3.05 -5.87 15.52
C ASN A 81 -1.79 -5.18 16.07
N GLY A 82 -1.19 -4.32 15.26
CA GLY A 82 0.06 -3.63 15.57
C GLY A 82 1.34 -4.42 15.28
N ALA A 83 1.27 -5.74 15.15
CA ALA A 83 2.44 -6.59 14.89
C ALA A 83 2.85 -6.57 13.41
N VAL A 84 4.16 -6.52 13.13
CA VAL A 84 4.75 -6.35 11.80
C VAL A 84 5.60 -7.57 11.46
N ALA A 85 5.16 -8.37 10.49
CA ALA A 85 5.79 -9.60 9.98
C ALA A 85 6.29 -10.56 11.06
N ILE A 86 5.58 -10.63 12.18
CA ILE A 86 5.76 -11.63 13.24
C ILE A 86 4.45 -12.38 13.47
N ASP A 87 4.53 -13.61 13.97
CA ASP A 87 3.36 -14.40 14.36
C ASP A 87 2.86 -14.08 15.77
N LEU A 88 1.82 -14.81 16.23
CA LEU A 88 1.24 -14.66 17.57
C LEU A 88 2.22 -15.05 18.70
N ASP A 89 3.22 -15.85 18.40
CA ASP A 89 4.26 -16.27 19.35
C ASP A 89 5.45 -15.29 19.35
N GLY A 90 5.43 -14.28 18.47
CA GLY A 90 6.47 -13.26 18.34
C GLY A 90 7.65 -13.67 17.46
N HIS A 91 7.54 -14.76 16.70
CA HIS A 91 8.59 -15.18 15.77
C HIS A 91 8.46 -14.44 14.44
N SER A 92 9.58 -13.97 13.91
CA SER A 92 9.68 -13.35 12.58
C SER A 92 9.21 -14.32 11.48
N ARG A 93 8.43 -13.81 10.53
CA ARG A 93 7.91 -14.56 9.39
C ARG A 93 8.49 -14.03 8.09
N THR A 94 9.17 -14.89 7.35
CA THR A 94 9.77 -14.52 6.06
C THR A 94 8.71 -13.93 5.12
N THR A 95 8.99 -12.77 4.57
CA THR A 95 8.09 -12.06 3.67
C THR A 95 8.30 -12.44 2.21
N VAL A 96 7.30 -12.18 1.36
CA VAL A 96 7.42 -12.38 -0.10
C VAL A 96 8.52 -11.50 -0.69
N LEU A 97 8.73 -10.28 -0.17
CA LEU A 97 9.80 -9.39 -0.59
C LEU A 97 11.17 -9.98 -0.28
N GLU A 98 11.37 -10.52 0.91
CA GLU A 98 12.62 -11.19 1.29
C GLU A 98 12.88 -12.44 0.43
N LEU A 99 11.85 -13.23 0.15
CA LEU A 99 11.96 -14.37 -0.78
C LEU A 99 12.37 -13.91 -2.18
N ALA A 100 11.78 -12.82 -2.68
CA ALA A 100 12.16 -12.25 -3.97
C ALA A 100 13.62 -11.80 -3.96
N LYS A 101 14.09 -11.12 -2.92
CA LYS A 101 15.49 -10.73 -2.74
C LYS A 101 16.42 -11.94 -2.73
N ARG A 102 16.09 -12.99 -1.94
CA ARG A 102 16.87 -14.24 -1.88
C ARG A 102 16.95 -14.97 -3.22
N SER A 103 15.94 -14.80 -4.08
CA SER A 103 15.94 -15.34 -5.45
C SER A 103 16.75 -14.51 -6.45
N GLY A 104 17.40 -13.43 -5.99
CA GLY A 104 18.20 -12.53 -6.84
C GLY A 104 17.40 -11.44 -7.56
N ARG A 105 16.12 -11.27 -7.25
CA ARG A 105 15.27 -10.19 -7.74
C ARG A 105 15.52 -8.89 -6.98
N SER A 106 15.23 -7.76 -7.61
CA SER A 106 15.16 -6.48 -6.91
C SER A 106 13.83 -6.30 -6.19
N ALA A 107 13.79 -5.44 -5.17
CA ALA A 107 12.58 -5.19 -4.41
C ALA A 107 12.40 -3.70 -4.11
N GLY A 108 11.14 -3.24 -4.10
CA GLY A 108 10.78 -1.85 -3.80
C GLY A 108 9.50 -1.72 -3.00
N LEU A 109 9.46 -0.62 -2.24
CA LEU A 109 8.31 -0.17 -1.48
C LEU A 109 8.03 1.29 -1.82
N VAL A 110 6.79 1.60 -2.15
CA VAL A 110 6.32 2.95 -2.51
C VAL A 110 5.04 3.22 -1.75
N THR A 111 4.93 4.37 -1.11
CA THR A 111 3.72 4.77 -0.37
C THR A 111 3.53 6.28 -0.35
N THR A 112 2.31 6.74 -0.12
CA THR A 112 1.99 8.13 0.20
C THR A 112 2.04 8.43 1.69
N CYS A 113 2.22 7.39 2.54
CA CYS A 113 2.42 7.52 3.99
C CYS A 113 3.91 7.69 4.35
N GLN A 114 4.26 7.54 5.64
CA GLN A 114 5.65 7.31 6.04
C GLN A 114 6.11 5.98 5.43
N ILE A 115 7.29 5.97 4.83
CA ILE A 115 7.84 4.73 4.23
C ILE A 115 8.05 3.63 5.28
N THR A 116 8.06 3.98 6.55
CA THR A 116 8.18 3.09 7.71
C THR A 116 6.85 2.76 8.37
N ASP A 117 5.70 3.22 7.81
CA ASP A 117 4.38 2.85 8.34
C ASP A 117 4.08 1.36 8.14
N ALA A 118 3.03 0.90 8.74
CA ALA A 118 2.69 -0.51 8.90
C ALA A 118 2.68 -1.32 7.61
N THR A 119 2.04 -0.80 6.56
CA THR A 119 1.88 -1.53 5.29
C THR A 119 3.23 -1.79 4.62
N PRO A 120 4.08 -0.78 4.32
CA PRO A 120 5.41 -1.06 3.78
C PRO A 120 6.30 -1.83 4.77
N ALA A 121 6.18 -1.56 6.09
CA ALA A 121 6.97 -2.23 7.11
C ALA A 121 6.78 -3.75 7.09
N ALA A 122 5.55 -4.23 6.95
CA ALA A 122 5.21 -5.64 6.97
C ALA A 122 5.85 -6.46 5.83
N PHE A 123 6.33 -5.81 4.78
CA PHE A 123 7.02 -6.50 3.68
C PHE A 123 8.52 -6.66 3.89
N ALA A 124 9.15 -5.86 4.79
CA ALA A 124 10.60 -5.81 4.85
C ALA A 124 11.21 -5.60 6.26
N ALA A 125 10.39 -5.59 7.31
CA ALA A 125 10.85 -5.47 8.70
C ALA A 125 10.05 -6.39 9.62
N HIS A 126 10.62 -6.68 10.81
CA HIS A 126 10.04 -7.57 11.82
C HIS A 126 10.12 -6.87 13.18
N VAL A 127 8.99 -6.30 13.63
CA VAL A 127 8.92 -5.62 14.93
C VAL A 127 7.63 -5.99 15.66
N ARG A 128 7.67 -5.92 17.00
CA ARG A 128 6.51 -6.24 17.84
C ARG A 128 5.39 -5.23 17.70
N HIS A 129 5.73 -3.99 17.33
CA HIS A 129 4.74 -2.93 17.20
C HIS A 129 5.11 -1.94 16.09
N ARG A 130 4.12 -1.58 15.26
CA ARG A 130 4.26 -0.67 14.12
C ARG A 130 4.77 0.74 14.46
N SER A 131 4.71 1.14 15.74
CA SER A 131 5.27 2.42 16.20
C SER A 131 6.80 2.45 16.23
N ASP A 132 7.47 1.32 16.10
CA ASP A 132 8.94 1.23 16.15
C ASP A 132 9.58 1.66 14.82
N GLN A 133 9.15 2.81 14.29
CA GLN A 133 9.44 3.23 12.93
C GLN A 133 10.93 3.44 12.64
N SER A 134 11.72 3.90 13.62
CA SER A 134 13.17 4.03 13.43
C SER A 134 13.87 2.66 13.35
N GLU A 135 13.40 1.67 14.09
CA GLU A 135 13.90 0.31 13.97
C GLU A 135 13.48 -0.33 12.63
N ILE A 136 12.26 -0.07 12.17
CA ILE A 136 11.81 -0.47 10.82
C ILE A 136 12.72 0.13 9.75
N ALA A 137 13.03 1.45 9.84
CA ALA A 137 13.95 2.12 8.91
C ALA A 137 15.34 1.48 8.90
N ARG A 138 15.88 1.16 10.07
CA ARG A 138 17.16 0.47 10.22
C ARG A 138 17.15 -0.89 9.54
N GLN A 139 16.11 -1.71 9.77
CA GLN A 139 15.99 -3.04 9.16
C GLN A 139 15.87 -2.96 7.64
N PHE A 140 15.16 -1.97 7.10
CA PHE A 140 15.08 -1.75 5.64
C PHE A 140 16.44 -1.60 4.98
N VAL A 141 17.36 -0.91 5.66
CA VAL A 141 18.72 -0.61 5.15
C VAL A 141 19.70 -1.74 5.42
N SER A 142 19.78 -2.18 6.68
CA SER A 142 20.87 -3.01 7.17
C SER A 142 20.56 -4.51 7.13
N GLU A 143 19.28 -4.92 7.15
CA GLU A 143 18.89 -6.33 7.17
C GLU A 143 18.31 -6.78 5.82
N THR A 144 17.19 -6.20 5.39
CA THR A 144 16.53 -6.57 4.14
C THR A 144 17.22 -5.97 2.91
N GLY A 145 17.76 -4.75 3.05
CA GLY A 145 18.47 -4.05 1.99
C GLY A 145 17.58 -3.79 0.77
N VAL A 146 16.36 -3.28 1.00
CA VAL A 146 15.37 -2.95 -0.04
C VAL A 146 15.99 -2.03 -1.10
N ASP A 147 15.79 -2.28 -2.39
CA ASP A 147 16.49 -1.53 -3.43
C ASP A 147 15.90 -0.14 -3.68
N VAL A 148 14.57 0.00 -3.56
CA VAL A 148 13.86 1.26 -3.77
C VAL A 148 12.86 1.50 -2.64
N LEU A 149 13.02 2.60 -1.93
CA LEU A 149 12.17 3.08 -0.84
C LEU A 149 11.71 4.49 -1.18
N LEU A 150 10.42 4.71 -1.44
CA LEU A 150 9.87 6.02 -1.81
C LEU A 150 8.62 6.32 -0.99
N GLY A 151 8.61 7.45 -0.27
CA GLY A 151 7.45 7.86 0.54
C GLY A 151 7.73 9.09 1.39
N GLY A 152 6.89 9.31 2.39
CA GLY A 152 7.10 10.27 3.46
C GLY A 152 7.93 9.69 4.60
N GLY A 153 7.83 10.31 5.79
CA GLY A 153 8.38 9.78 7.04
C GLY A 153 9.83 10.14 7.32
N ALA A 154 10.38 11.20 6.71
CA ALA A 154 11.75 11.66 7.00
C ALA A 154 11.99 11.83 8.52
N ALA A 155 10.97 12.19 9.27
CA ALA A 155 11.03 12.35 10.73
C ALA A 155 11.69 11.16 11.47
N HIS A 156 11.47 9.94 11.00
CA HIS A 156 11.95 8.72 11.65
C HIS A 156 13.37 8.31 11.24
N TRP A 157 13.96 9.01 10.26
CA TRP A 157 15.31 8.77 9.73
C TRP A 157 16.36 9.69 10.32
N PHE A 158 15.96 10.79 10.98
CA PHE A 158 16.86 11.78 11.59
C PHE A 158 16.69 11.73 13.11
N PRO A 159 17.80 11.91 13.88
CA PRO A 159 17.75 11.89 15.34
C PRO A 159 16.78 12.92 15.91
N GLU A 160 16.07 12.54 16.98
CA GLU A 160 15.18 13.47 17.68
C GLU A 160 15.88 14.76 18.07
N GLY A 161 15.24 15.90 17.79
CA GLY A 161 15.75 17.24 18.06
C GLY A 161 16.65 17.82 16.97
N GLU A 162 17.02 17.05 15.94
CA GLU A 162 17.72 17.57 14.76
C GLU A 162 16.73 18.06 13.69
N GLN A 163 17.26 18.73 12.67
CA GLN A 163 16.47 19.10 11.49
C GLN A 163 16.52 17.96 10.46
N THR A 164 15.38 17.64 9.88
CA THR A 164 15.33 16.79 8.70
C THR A 164 15.84 17.55 7.46
N ALA A 165 15.96 16.84 6.33
CA ALA A 165 16.31 17.49 5.04
C ALA A 165 15.16 18.33 4.45
N LEU A 166 13.99 18.34 5.09
CA LEU A 166 12.77 19.02 4.63
C LEU A 166 12.37 20.13 5.60
N PRO A 167 11.69 21.19 5.13
CA PRO A 167 11.15 22.21 6.01
C PRO A 167 10.04 21.62 6.88
N ASN A 168 10.00 22.01 8.14
CA ASN A 168 8.91 21.62 9.04
C ASN A 168 7.63 22.40 8.73
N ASP A 169 6.48 21.74 8.81
CA ASP A 169 5.19 22.42 8.84
C ASP A 169 4.95 22.96 10.25
N PRO A 170 4.89 24.28 10.46
CA PRO A 170 4.73 24.86 11.79
C PRO A 170 3.36 24.53 12.43
N ASP A 171 2.38 24.11 11.63
CA ASP A 171 1.04 23.75 12.10
C ASP A 171 0.91 22.26 12.44
N ASP A 172 1.92 21.43 12.17
CA ASP A 172 1.96 20.02 12.59
C ASP A 172 3.11 19.80 13.60
N PRO A 173 2.82 19.61 14.88
CA PRO A 173 3.85 19.39 15.91
C PRO A 173 4.63 18.08 15.72
N ARG A 174 4.13 17.15 14.90
CA ARG A 174 4.81 15.89 14.55
C ARG A 174 5.82 16.09 13.40
N ASP A 175 5.73 17.21 12.67
CA ASP A 175 6.53 17.48 11.48
C ASP A 175 7.95 17.92 11.83
N ARG A 176 8.66 17.06 12.56
CA ARG A 176 10.03 17.24 13.07
C ARG A 176 10.75 15.90 13.13
N ALA A 177 12.08 15.93 13.35
CA ALA A 177 12.83 14.69 13.58
C ALA A 177 12.39 13.98 14.89
N LEU A 178 12.11 12.71 14.78
CA LEU A 178 11.59 11.82 15.84
C LEU A 178 12.40 10.51 15.96
N GLY A 179 13.50 10.39 15.19
CA GLY A 179 14.27 9.16 15.11
C GLY A 179 15.00 8.82 16.41
N THR A 180 14.95 7.55 16.79
CA THR A 180 15.56 7.01 18.00
C THR A 180 16.80 6.17 17.73
N ALA A 181 17.17 5.94 16.46
CA ALA A 181 18.25 5.05 16.03
C ALA A 181 19.43 5.77 15.37
N GLY A 182 19.61 7.07 15.64
CA GLY A 182 20.66 7.89 15.01
C GLY A 182 20.25 8.41 13.64
N ASP A 183 21.22 8.93 12.86
CA ASP A 183 20.99 9.40 11.48
C ASP A 183 21.03 8.20 10.51
N LEU A 184 19.86 7.65 10.25
CA LEU A 184 19.70 6.49 9.35
C LEU A 184 19.86 6.87 7.87
N THR A 185 19.83 8.16 7.51
CA THR A 185 20.12 8.60 6.15
C THR A 185 21.62 8.49 5.83
N LEU A 186 22.49 8.74 6.81
CA LEU A 186 23.93 8.51 6.69
C LEU A 186 24.25 7.02 6.59
N GLU A 187 23.56 6.18 7.38
CA GLU A 187 23.67 4.73 7.28
C GLU A 187 23.24 4.23 5.90
N ALA A 188 22.11 4.71 5.39
CA ALA A 188 21.64 4.39 4.04
C ALA A 188 22.65 4.81 2.96
N MET A 189 23.24 6.01 3.05
CA MET A 189 24.29 6.44 2.14
C MET A 189 25.53 5.52 2.22
N GLY A 190 25.93 5.11 3.42
CA GLY A 190 26.98 4.13 3.65
C GLY A 190 26.69 2.76 3.05
N ALA A 191 25.42 2.34 3.01
CA ALA A 191 24.94 1.11 2.39
C ALA A 191 24.70 1.25 0.86
N GLY A 192 25.08 2.38 0.25
CA GLY A 192 25.04 2.61 -1.19
C GLY A 192 23.74 3.22 -1.73
N TYR A 193 22.85 3.71 -0.85
CA TYR A 193 21.63 4.39 -1.30
C TYR A 193 21.94 5.83 -1.76
N ARG A 194 21.19 6.24 -2.77
CA ARG A 194 21.03 7.66 -3.11
C ARG A 194 19.84 8.18 -2.33
N VAL A 195 20.09 9.05 -1.38
CA VAL A 195 19.04 9.74 -0.62
C VAL A 195 18.57 10.95 -1.41
N VAL A 196 17.27 11.08 -1.65
CA VAL A 196 16.64 12.18 -2.38
C VAL A 196 15.38 12.65 -1.65
N SER A 197 15.08 13.96 -1.76
CA SER A 197 13.95 14.59 -1.09
C SER A 197 13.08 15.45 -2.03
N SER A 198 13.22 15.26 -3.33
CA SER A 198 12.43 15.99 -4.33
C SER A 198 12.24 15.21 -5.61
N ALA A 199 11.17 15.52 -6.37
CA ALA A 199 10.91 14.96 -7.69
C ALA A 199 12.11 15.11 -8.64
N ALA A 200 12.77 16.27 -8.64
CA ALA A 200 13.96 16.50 -9.46
C ALA A 200 15.15 15.64 -9.03
N GLY A 201 15.30 15.39 -7.72
CA GLY A 201 16.30 14.46 -7.17
C GLY A 201 16.03 13.02 -7.62
N LEU A 202 14.79 12.58 -7.54
CA LEU A 202 14.38 11.26 -7.99
C LEU A 202 14.60 11.09 -9.50
N ALA A 203 14.20 12.06 -10.32
CA ALA A 203 14.44 12.03 -11.76
C ALA A 203 15.92 11.90 -12.12
N LYS A 204 16.82 12.55 -11.35
CA LYS A 204 18.28 12.38 -11.53
C LYS A 204 18.76 10.99 -11.10
N ALA A 205 18.15 10.41 -10.07
CA ALA A 205 18.50 9.06 -9.59
C ALA A 205 18.05 7.98 -10.57
N THR A 206 16.91 8.18 -11.24
CA THR A 206 16.34 7.26 -12.25
C THR A 206 16.96 7.44 -13.64
N ALA A 207 17.69 8.53 -13.92
CA ALA A 207 18.31 8.77 -15.21
C ALA A 207 19.12 7.56 -15.69
N LYS A 208 18.84 7.11 -16.92
CA LYS A 208 19.43 5.89 -17.50
C LYS A 208 20.95 5.95 -17.48
N ARG A 209 21.57 4.99 -16.80
CA ARG A 209 23.01 4.72 -16.80
C ARG A 209 23.19 3.24 -17.10
N SER A 210 24.34 2.84 -17.64
CA SER A 210 24.66 1.43 -17.86
C SER A 210 24.83 0.68 -16.54
N GLY A 211 24.35 -0.55 -16.45
CA GLY A 211 24.46 -1.44 -15.29
C GLY A 211 23.21 -1.48 -14.39
N LEU A 212 23.32 -2.18 -13.26
CA LEU A 212 22.27 -2.27 -12.24
C LEU A 212 21.91 -0.87 -11.71
N ALA A 213 20.64 -0.72 -11.34
CA ALA A 213 20.18 0.52 -10.71
C ALA A 213 20.87 0.74 -9.36
N PRO A 214 21.12 2.00 -8.97
CA PRO A 214 21.50 2.29 -7.59
C PRO A 214 20.33 1.98 -6.67
N LYS A 215 20.59 1.68 -5.39
CA LYS A 215 19.57 1.77 -4.37
C LYS A 215 19.13 3.23 -4.18
N VAL A 216 17.84 3.44 -3.97
CA VAL A 216 17.28 4.80 -3.80
C VAL A 216 16.40 4.84 -2.55
N LEU A 217 16.65 5.85 -1.70
CA LEU A 217 15.77 6.25 -0.61
C LEU A 217 15.23 7.66 -0.93
N GLY A 218 13.93 7.75 -1.20
CA GLY A 218 13.23 9.01 -1.45
C GLY A 218 12.30 9.34 -0.29
N LEU A 219 12.60 10.44 0.42
CA LEU A 219 11.84 10.96 1.54
C LEU A 219 11.25 12.31 1.15
N PHE A 220 9.95 12.37 0.86
CA PHE A 220 9.31 13.54 0.25
C PHE A 220 8.45 14.37 1.22
N ALA A 221 8.26 13.89 2.44
CA ALA A 221 7.61 14.57 3.55
C ALA A 221 8.23 14.15 4.88
N ASN A 222 8.10 14.97 5.92
CA ASN A 222 8.54 14.58 7.26
C ASN A 222 7.63 13.52 7.88
N GLN A 223 6.34 13.64 7.62
CA GLN A 223 5.30 12.69 8.02
C GLN A 223 4.67 12.06 6.77
N GLU A 224 3.34 11.95 6.72
CA GLU A 224 2.60 11.52 5.53
C GLU A 224 2.78 12.55 4.38
N MET A 225 2.64 12.13 3.13
CA MET A 225 2.65 13.01 1.96
C MET A 225 1.33 13.77 1.76
N PHE A 226 0.48 13.72 2.75
CA PHE A 226 -0.77 14.45 2.89
C PHE A 226 -0.88 14.96 4.32
N ARG A 227 -1.76 15.93 4.57
CA ARG A 227 -2.02 16.44 5.92
C ARG A 227 -3.38 15.96 6.40
N GLN A 228 -3.40 15.48 7.63
CA GLN A 228 -4.56 15.04 8.35
C GLN A 228 -4.76 15.91 9.61
N SER A 229 -5.89 16.59 9.68
CA SER A 229 -6.28 17.37 10.85
C SER A 229 -7.05 16.51 11.85
N ALA A 230 -6.89 16.78 13.13
CA ALA A 230 -7.61 16.06 14.19
C ALA A 230 -9.14 16.12 14.05
N GLU A 231 -9.65 17.22 13.50
CA GLU A 231 -11.09 17.49 13.32
C GLU A 231 -11.57 17.27 11.88
N GLY A 232 -10.69 16.76 10.99
CA GLY A 232 -10.97 16.63 9.56
C GLY A 232 -10.97 17.96 8.81
N GLN A 233 -10.95 19.10 9.49
CA GLN A 233 -10.86 20.43 8.87
C GLN A 233 -9.40 20.83 8.67
N GLY A 234 -9.06 21.24 7.45
CA GLY A 234 -7.67 21.53 7.08
C GLY A 234 -6.91 20.30 6.60
N ASP A 235 -7.59 19.16 6.41
CA ASP A 235 -7.04 18.03 5.67
C ASP A 235 -6.60 18.48 4.28
N ARG A 236 -5.45 17.97 3.84
CA ARG A 236 -4.86 18.32 2.55
C ARG A 236 -4.19 17.12 1.92
N TYR A 237 -4.40 16.95 0.62
CA TYR A 237 -3.70 15.95 -0.17
C TYR A 237 -3.16 16.59 -1.45
N ASP A 238 -1.95 17.10 -1.39
CA ASP A 238 -1.21 17.74 -2.47
C ASP A 238 0.29 17.41 -2.38
N PRO A 239 0.65 16.12 -2.58
CA PRO A 239 2.03 15.67 -2.44
C PRO A 239 2.95 16.34 -3.47
N PRO A 240 4.25 16.56 -3.11
CA PRO A 240 5.23 17.18 -4.01
C PRO A 240 5.62 16.28 -5.21
N ILE A 241 5.27 15.02 -5.13
CA ILE A 241 5.39 14.00 -6.19
C ILE A 241 4.21 13.03 -6.04
N SER A 242 3.55 12.71 -7.14
CA SER A 242 2.39 11.81 -7.14
C SER A 242 2.79 10.34 -6.93
N LEU A 243 1.85 9.52 -6.47
CA LEU A 243 2.04 8.08 -6.35
C LEU A 243 2.39 7.45 -7.70
N ALA A 244 1.75 7.91 -8.78
CA ALA A 244 2.02 7.43 -10.14
C ALA A 244 3.46 7.72 -10.58
N GLU A 245 4.00 8.92 -10.32
CA GLU A 245 5.39 9.26 -10.63
C GLU A 245 6.38 8.44 -9.81
N MET A 246 6.11 8.21 -8.52
CA MET A 246 6.93 7.33 -7.68
C MET A 246 6.89 5.88 -8.18
N THR A 247 5.72 5.40 -8.57
CA THR A 247 5.53 4.04 -9.13
C THR A 247 6.32 3.87 -10.43
N GLU A 248 6.25 4.83 -11.34
CA GLU A 248 7.01 4.82 -12.60
C GLU A 248 8.51 4.79 -12.33
N ALA A 249 8.98 5.65 -11.42
CA ALA A 249 10.40 5.70 -11.04
C ALA A 249 10.88 4.37 -10.41
N ALA A 250 10.07 3.76 -9.55
CA ALA A 250 10.38 2.48 -8.94
C ALA A 250 10.46 1.36 -9.99
N ILE A 251 9.49 1.27 -10.89
CA ILE A 251 9.50 0.31 -11.99
C ILE A 251 10.73 0.51 -12.89
N ASP A 252 11.06 1.74 -13.25
CA ASP A 252 12.24 2.06 -14.07
C ASP A 252 13.56 1.61 -13.42
N LEU A 253 13.67 1.72 -12.10
CA LEU A 253 14.84 1.28 -11.35
C LEU A 253 14.90 -0.24 -11.25
N LEU A 254 13.80 -0.86 -10.78
CA LEU A 254 13.75 -2.28 -10.46
C LEU A 254 13.81 -3.18 -11.70
N SER A 255 13.20 -2.76 -12.81
CA SER A 255 13.18 -3.52 -14.07
C SER A 255 14.55 -3.66 -14.76
N ARG A 256 15.57 -2.94 -14.28
CA ARG A 256 16.96 -3.10 -14.72
C ARG A 256 17.58 -4.43 -14.27
N ASN A 257 16.99 -5.07 -13.26
CA ASN A 257 17.43 -6.39 -12.84
C ASN A 257 16.87 -7.44 -13.82
N PRO A 258 17.75 -8.19 -14.51
CA PRO A 258 17.30 -9.21 -15.46
C PRO A 258 16.56 -10.38 -14.81
N SER A 259 16.70 -10.58 -13.50
CA SER A 259 15.96 -11.59 -12.74
C SER A 259 14.53 -11.17 -12.42
N GLY A 260 14.18 -9.89 -12.62
CA GLY A 260 12.89 -9.31 -12.30
C GLY A 260 12.83 -8.65 -10.92
N PHE A 261 11.61 -8.36 -10.46
CA PHE A 261 11.43 -7.61 -9.22
C PHE A 261 10.10 -7.92 -8.51
N PHE A 262 10.05 -7.55 -7.23
CA PHE A 262 8.85 -7.37 -6.43
C PHE A 262 8.68 -5.89 -6.10
N LEU A 263 7.49 -5.34 -6.29
CA LEU A 263 7.14 -3.96 -5.95
C LEU A 263 5.80 -3.92 -5.22
N MET A 264 5.79 -3.35 -4.02
CA MET A 264 4.57 -2.95 -3.34
C MET A 264 4.38 -1.44 -3.48
N VAL A 265 3.15 -1.03 -3.80
CA VAL A 265 2.72 0.37 -3.96
C VAL A 265 1.48 0.58 -3.11
N GLU A 266 1.50 1.60 -2.27
CA GLU A 266 0.40 1.90 -1.36
C GLU A 266 -0.11 3.34 -1.55
N GLU A 267 -1.43 3.47 -1.59
CA GLU A 267 -2.12 4.75 -1.39
C GLU A 267 -2.77 4.77 -0.01
N SER A 268 -2.16 5.47 0.92
CA SER A 268 -2.60 5.48 2.31
C SER A 268 -3.63 6.58 2.62
N ALA A 269 -3.77 7.58 1.77
CA ALA A 269 -4.70 8.68 2.03
C ALA A 269 -6.16 8.23 2.00
N ILE A 270 -6.50 7.11 1.35
CA ILE A 270 -7.88 6.60 1.32
C ILE A 270 -8.35 6.29 2.74
N ASP A 271 -7.57 5.49 3.50
CA ASP A 271 -7.86 5.14 4.89
C ASP A 271 -7.86 6.36 5.79
N ARG A 272 -6.77 7.14 5.73
CA ARG A 272 -6.58 8.29 6.62
C ARG A 272 -7.68 9.33 6.47
N MET A 273 -8.18 9.55 5.26
CA MET A 273 -9.29 10.46 5.00
C MET A 273 -10.64 9.83 5.33
N ALA A 274 -10.81 8.52 5.16
CA ALA A 274 -12.01 7.79 5.60
C ALA A 274 -12.16 7.80 7.13
N HIS A 275 -11.08 7.73 7.90
CA HIS A 275 -11.08 7.93 9.35
C HIS A 275 -11.59 9.32 9.78
N ARG A 276 -11.60 10.29 8.89
CA ARG A 276 -12.13 11.65 9.09
C ARG A 276 -13.49 11.84 8.41
N ASN A 277 -14.00 10.79 7.75
CA ASN A 277 -15.19 10.88 6.90
C ASN A 277 -15.07 11.99 5.83
N ASN A 278 -13.83 12.23 5.36
CA ASN A 278 -13.52 13.25 4.37
C ASN A 278 -13.68 12.66 2.96
N ALA A 279 -14.90 12.66 2.45
CA ALA A 279 -15.25 12.06 1.17
C ALA A 279 -14.47 12.64 -0.02
N PRO A 280 -14.28 13.98 -0.18
CA PRO A 280 -13.53 14.54 -1.30
C PRO A 280 -12.11 14.01 -1.41
N LEU A 281 -11.39 13.92 -0.26
CA LEU A 281 -10.01 13.47 -0.26
C LEU A 281 -9.89 11.95 -0.30
N THR A 282 -10.86 11.21 0.24
CA THR A 282 -10.98 9.76 0.04
C THR A 282 -11.16 9.42 -1.45
N ILE A 283 -12.07 10.09 -2.16
CA ILE A 283 -12.22 9.95 -3.62
C ILE A 283 -10.91 10.27 -4.34
N LYS A 284 -10.24 11.36 -3.95
CA LYS A 284 -8.95 11.75 -4.54
C LYS A 284 -7.90 10.65 -4.38
N GLY A 285 -7.78 10.05 -3.20
CA GLY A 285 -6.88 8.92 -2.96
C GLY A 285 -7.17 7.73 -3.87
N VAL A 286 -8.44 7.34 -4.02
CA VAL A 286 -8.83 6.27 -4.96
C VAL A 286 -8.36 6.57 -6.39
N LEU A 287 -8.48 7.82 -6.83
CA LEU A 287 -8.07 8.23 -8.17
C LEU A 287 -6.55 8.29 -8.34
N GLU A 288 -5.80 8.65 -7.29
CA GLU A 288 -4.33 8.59 -7.30
C GLU A 288 -3.85 7.14 -7.39
N LEU A 289 -4.46 6.21 -6.65
CA LEU A 289 -4.17 4.79 -6.79
C LEU A 289 -4.47 4.29 -8.21
N ASP A 290 -5.61 4.66 -8.79
CA ASP A 290 -5.98 4.24 -10.14
C ASP A 290 -4.97 4.72 -11.20
N ARG A 291 -4.37 5.91 -11.01
CA ARG A 291 -3.27 6.40 -11.87
C ARG A 291 -2.01 5.54 -11.72
N ALA A 292 -1.65 5.14 -10.49
CA ALA A 292 -0.53 4.23 -10.28
C ALA A 292 -0.81 2.84 -10.88
N VAL A 293 -2.05 2.36 -10.81
CA VAL A 293 -2.47 1.12 -11.49
C VAL A 293 -2.29 1.25 -13.01
N GLN A 294 -2.64 2.38 -13.61
CA GLN A 294 -2.43 2.60 -15.05
C GLN A 294 -0.93 2.51 -15.42
N VAL A 295 -0.03 3.02 -14.60
CA VAL A 295 1.41 2.90 -14.80
C VAL A 295 1.84 1.42 -14.76
N ALA A 296 1.38 0.67 -13.75
CA ALA A 296 1.67 -0.75 -13.61
C ALA A 296 1.16 -1.58 -14.80
N LEU A 297 -0.07 -1.32 -15.24
CA LEU A 297 -0.67 -2.00 -16.40
C LEU A 297 0.07 -1.68 -17.70
N ALA A 298 0.47 -0.41 -17.92
CA ALA A 298 1.26 -0.02 -19.09
C ALA A 298 2.64 -0.69 -19.10
N PHE A 299 3.24 -0.98 -17.95
CA PHE A 299 4.45 -1.80 -17.86
C PHE A 299 4.16 -3.26 -18.18
N ALA A 300 3.11 -3.85 -17.59
CA ALA A 300 2.74 -5.25 -17.78
C ALA A 300 2.35 -5.57 -19.24
N GLU A 301 1.73 -4.62 -19.95
CA GLU A 301 1.43 -4.77 -21.38
C GLU A 301 2.69 -5.00 -22.21
N ARG A 302 3.80 -4.35 -21.87
CA ARG A 302 5.10 -4.52 -22.54
C ARG A 302 5.93 -5.67 -21.98
N ASN A 303 5.57 -6.17 -20.80
CA ASN A 303 6.27 -7.23 -20.06
C ASN A 303 5.24 -8.25 -19.55
N PRO A 304 4.75 -9.16 -20.40
CA PRO A 304 3.63 -10.05 -20.09
C PRO A 304 3.94 -11.09 -19.01
N ASP A 305 5.18 -11.23 -18.58
CA ASP A 305 5.64 -11.99 -17.42
C ASP A 305 5.52 -11.21 -16.09
N THR A 306 4.62 -10.22 -16.05
CA THR A 306 4.32 -9.41 -14.87
C THR A 306 2.94 -9.74 -14.30
N LEU A 307 2.88 -10.13 -13.03
CA LEU A 307 1.65 -10.21 -12.25
C LEU A 307 1.37 -8.83 -11.63
N VAL A 308 0.20 -8.27 -11.92
CA VAL A 308 -0.31 -7.06 -11.28
C VAL A 308 -1.51 -7.44 -10.42
N VAL A 309 -1.47 -7.05 -9.16
CA VAL A 309 -2.56 -7.28 -8.18
C VAL A 309 -2.96 -5.94 -7.58
N VAL A 310 -4.25 -5.66 -7.51
CA VAL A 310 -4.81 -4.47 -6.86
C VAL A 310 -5.81 -4.91 -5.80
N THR A 311 -5.59 -4.52 -4.56
CA THR A 311 -6.47 -4.85 -3.43
C THR A 311 -6.47 -3.74 -2.38
N ALA A 312 -7.00 -4.02 -1.22
CA ALA A 312 -6.88 -3.24 0.01
C ALA A 312 -6.41 -4.17 1.14
N ASP A 313 -5.97 -3.61 2.23
CA ASP A 313 -5.64 -4.34 3.45
C ASP A 313 -6.89 -4.56 4.32
N HIS A 314 -7.79 -3.58 4.40
CA HIS A 314 -9.11 -3.62 5.04
C HIS A 314 -10.06 -2.60 4.41
N GLU A 315 -11.26 -2.45 4.97
CA GLU A 315 -12.21 -1.37 4.68
C GLU A 315 -12.20 -0.37 5.85
N CYS A 316 -12.40 0.92 5.56
CA CYS A 316 -12.48 1.99 6.55
C CYS A 316 -13.74 2.82 6.36
N GLY A 317 -14.35 3.25 7.50
CA GLY A 317 -15.50 4.15 7.52
C GLY A 317 -16.86 3.47 7.42
N GLY A 318 -16.92 2.19 7.05
CA GLY A 318 -18.20 1.52 6.78
C GLY A 318 -18.98 2.24 5.70
N LEU A 319 -18.29 2.61 4.61
CA LEU A 319 -18.80 3.49 3.57
C LEU A 319 -19.94 2.87 2.77
N ALA A 320 -20.99 3.68 2.56
CA ALA A 320 -22.06 3.42 1.62
C ALA A 320 -22.17 4.58 0.60
N VAL A 321 -22.58 4.26 -0.63
CA VAL A 321 -22.82 5.23 -1.70
C VAL A 321 -24.29 5.17 -2.10
N ALA A 322 -24.98 6.33 -2.09
CA ALA A 322 -26.38 6.45 -2.47
C ALA A 322 -26.59 7.58 -3.48
N GLY A 323 -27.69 7.51 -4.25
CA GLY A 323 -28.08 8.60 -5.17
C GLY A 323 -28.57 9.81 -4.39
N SER A 324 -28.19 11.03 -4.80
CA SER A 324 -28.64 12.27 -4.17
C SER A 324 -30.06 12.68 -4.57
N ASP A 325 -30.53 12.27 -5.75
CA ASP A 325 -31.80 12.68 -6.35
C ASP A 325 -32.73 11.49 -6.59
N ASP A 326 -32.54 10.39 -5.87
CA ASP A 326 -33.43 9.25 -5.96
C ASP A 326 -34.85 9.71 -5.63
N PRO A 327 -35.82 9.53 -6.53
CA PRO A 327 -37.22 9.79 -6.20
C PRO A 327 -37.56 8.94 -4.98
N PRO A 328 -38.32 9.48 -4.02
CA PRO A 328 -38.69 8.71 -2.83
C PRO A 328 -39.27 7.38 -3.30
N TYR A 329 -38.72 6.28 -2.78
CA TYR A 329 -39.32 4.97 -3.00
C TYR A 329 -40.80 5.09 -2.72
N PRO A 330 -41.68 4.55 -3.57
CA PRO A 330 -43.13 4.74 -3.40
C PRO A 330 -43.66 4.25 -2.04
N TYR A 331 -42.81 3.64 -1.24
CA TYR A 331 -43.13 3.09 0.10
C TYR A 331 -42.55 3.90 1.25
N GLU A 332 -41.59 4.82 1.01
CA GLU A 332 -40.92 5.62 2.03
C GLU A 332 -40.82 7.10 1.61
N PRO A 333 -41.78 7.92 2.02
CA PRO A 333 -41.69 9.37 1.78
C PRO A 333 -40.48 9.97 2.45
N GLY A 334 -39.52 10.49 1.66
CA GLY A 334 -38.32 11.14 2.14
C GLY A 334 -37.04 10.29 2.11
N GLY A 335 -37.11 9.04 1.58
CA GLY A 335 -35.92 8.21 1.42
C GLY A 335 -35.13 8.57 0.18
N GLY A 336 -33.83 8.66 0.28
CA GLY A 336 -32.89 8.94 -0.81
C GLY A 336 -31.52 9.36 -0.30
N LEU A 337 -31.46 9.95 0.86
CA LEU A 337 -30.21 10.27 1.56
C LEU A 337 -29.98 9.26 2.66
N LEU A 338 -28.75 8.83 2.82
CA LEU A 338 -28.33 8.05 3.98
C LEU A 338 -28.38 8.97 5.19
N ASP A 339 -29.27 8.67 6.15
CA ASP A 339 -29.26 9.33 7.44
C ASP A 339 -28.32 8.51 8.36
N THR A 340 -27.07 8.94 8.45
CA THR A 340 -26.08 8.28 9.29
C THR A 340 -26.07 8.88 10.68
N VAL A 341 -26.67 8.19 11.60
CA VAL A 341 -26.73 8.59 13.01
C VAL A 341 -25.34 8.59 13.68
N LEU A 342 -24.36 7.84 13.11
CA LEU A 342 -23.09 7.58 13.77
C LEU A 342 -21.94 8.48 13.30
N ALA A 343 -21.80 8.72 12.00
CA ALA A 343 -20.63 9.40 11.47
C ALA A 343 -20.97 10.60 10.57
N GLY A 344 -21.98 10.52 9.75
CA GLY A 344 -22.36 11.64 8.89
C GLY A 344 -22.53 11.26 7.43
N GLU A 345 -22.73 12.28 6.63
CA GLU A 345 -22.97 12.18 5.19
C GLU A 345 -22.21 13.30 4.50
N ASP A 346 -21.68 13.01 3.33
CA ASP A 346 -20.92 13.97 2.54
C ASP A 346 -21.36 13.93 1.07
N GLY A 347 -21.41 15.09 0.46
CA GLY A 347 -21.87 15.31 -0.91
C GLY A 347 -22.97 16.37 -0.98
N PRO A 348 -23.80 16.43 -2.05
CA PRO A 348 -23.75 15.53 -3.22
C PRO A 348 -22.54 15.80 -4.14
N PHE A 349 -21.97 14.70 -4.65
CA PHE A 349 -20.92 14.73 -5.66
C PHE A 349 -21.51 14.51 -7.05
N PRO A 350 -20.93 15.09 -8.12
CA PRO A 350 -21.40 14.83 -9.48
C PRO A 350 -21.08 13.40 -9.94
N VAL A 351 -21.99 12.78 -10.67
CA VAL A 351 -21.72 11.59 -11.46
C VAL A 351 -21.27 12.04 -12.86
N ALA A 352 -20.09 11.61 -13.30
CA ALA A 352 -19.44 12.16 -14.50
C ALA A 352 -20.26 12.05 -15.80
N ASP A 353 -21.11 11.04 -15.93
CA ASP A 353 -21.92 10.77 -17.12
C ASP A 353 -23.44 10.90 -16.87
N ALA A 354 -23.86 11.61 -15.81
CA ALA A 354 -25.27 11.74 -15.46
C ALA A 354 -25.63 13.15 -14.93
N PRO A 355 -26.90 13.59 -15.05
CA PRO A 355 -27.35 14.88 -14.54
C PRO A 355 -27.64 14.88 -13.03
N TYR A 356 -27.54 13.75 -12.34
CA TYR A 356 -27.74 13.58 -10.89
C TYR A 356 -26.41 13.32 -10.19
N GLY A 357 -26.44 13.42 -8.86
CA GLY A 357 -25.30 13.23 -8.01
C GLY A 357 -25.35 11.95 -7.16
N PHE A 358 -24.37 11.78 -6.29
CA PHE A 358 -24.33 10.76 -5.27
C PHE A 358 -23.83 11.35 -3.95
N VAL A 359 -24.14 10.66 -2.86
CA VAL A 359 -23.67 10.97 -1.51
C VAL A 359 -22.87 9.79 -0.96
N MET A 360 -21.96 10.07 -0.05
CA MET A 360 -21.19 9.10 0.71
C MET A 360 -21.66 9.14 2.17
N GLY A 361 -22.15 8.01 2.67
CA GLY A 361 -22.60 7.85 4.04
C GLY A 361 -21.65 6.95 4.83
N TRP A 362 -21.35 7.33 6.06
CA TRP A 362 -20.35 6.71 6.91
C TRP A 362 -20.99 6.09 8.15
N ALA A 363 -20.70 4.81 8.41
CA ALA A 363 -21.19 4.12 9.59
C ALA A 363 -20.27 4.27 10.80
N THR A 364 -18.99 4.56 10.58
CA THR A 364 -17.96 4.67 11.61
C THR A 364 -16.82 5.57 11.14
N THR A 365 -15.90 5.90 12.06
CA THR A 365 -14.60 6.51 11.75
C THR A 365 -13.45 5.50 11.87
N GLY A 366 -13.74 4.22 11.96
CA GLY A 366 -12.76 3.15 12.13
C GLY A 366 -12.83 2.11 11.01
N HIS A 367 -11.97 1.11 11.11
CA HIS A 367 -11.98 -0.02 10.19
C HIS A 367 -13.21 -0.90 10.38
N THR A 368 -13.57 -1.64 9.34
CA THR A 368 -14.63 -2.65 9.41
C THR A 368 -14.13 -4.02 8.97
N ALA A 369 -14.92 -5.06 9.25
CA ALA A 369 -14.65 -6.42 8.81
C ALA A 369 -15.22 -6.72 7.42
N ALA A 370 -15.64 -5.70 6.66
CA ALA A 370 -16.13 -5.88 5.31
C ALA A 370 -15.02 -6.46 4.42
N ALA A 371 -15.40 -7.46 3.60
CA ALA A 371 -14.47 -7.97 2.61
C ALA A 371 -14.13 -6.91 1.57
N VAL A 372 -12.88 -6.90 1.11
CA VAL A 372 -12.38 -5.92 0.14
C VAL A 372 -12.24 -6.54 -1.25
N PRO A 373 -12.32 -5.75 -2.33
CA PRO A 373 -12.12 -6.26 -3.68
C PRO A 373 -10.64 -6.60 -3.93
N VAL A 374 -10.40 -7.68 -4.66
CA VAL A 374 -9.11 -7.99 -5.25
C VAL A 374 -9.28 -8.14 -6.77
N THR A 375 -8.40 -7.50 -7.54
CA THR A 375 -8.36 -7.63 -9.00
C THR A 375 -6.95 -7.92 -9.46
N ALA A 376 -6.78 -8.76 -10.49
CA ALA A 376 -5.46 -9.17 -10.93
C ALA A 376 -5.39 -9.45 -12.43
N GLN A 377 -4.17 -9.34 -12.98
CA GLN A 377 -3.84 -9.81 -14.33
C GLN A 377 -2.38 -10.29 -14.39
N GLY A 378 -2.11 -11.20 -15.30
CA GLY A 378 -0.78 -11.78 -15.52
C GLY A 378 -0.67 -13.20 -14.99
N PRO A 379 0.55 -13.80 -14.99
CA PRO A 379 0.76 -15.16 -14.54
C PRO A 379 0.35 -15.38 -13.08
N GLY A 380 -0.49 -16.38 -12.82
CA GLY A 380 -0.99 -16.71 -11.48
C GLY A 380 -2.20 -15.88 -11.02
N ALA A 381 -2.70 -14.95 -11.84
CA ALA A 381 -3.83 -14.09 -11.48
C ALA A 381 -5.09 -14.88 -11.12
N GLU A 382 -5.30 -16.05 -11.72
CA GLU A 382 -6.45 -16.92 -11.47
C GLU A 382 -6.61 -17.34 -10.00
N GLY A 383 -5.52 -17.31 -9.21
CA GLY A 383 -5.55 -17.59 -7.78
C GLY A 383 -6.33 -16.56 -6.94
N PHE A 384 -6.67 -15.42 -7.53
CA PHE A 384 -7.47 -14.37 -6.87
C PHE A 384 -8.96 -14.43 -7.20
N ALA A 385 -9.43 -15.45 -7.96
CA ALA A 385 -10.83 -15.54 -8.33
C ALA A 385 -11.69 -16.05 -7.16
N GLY A 386 -12.89 -15.49 -7.02
CA GLY A 386 -13.86 -15.92 -6.00
C GLY A 386 -13.63 -15.27 -4.64
N VAL A 387 -13.77 -16.03 -3.56
CA VAL A 387 -13.55 -15.56 -2.20
C VAL A 387 -12.22 -16.10 -1.68
N VAL A 388 -11.33 -15.22 -1.28
CA VAL A 388 -9.99 -15.56 -0.80
C VAL A 388 -9.74 -14.97 0.60
N GLU A 389 -8.77 -15.52 1.31
CA GLU A 389 -8.23 -14.92 2.54
C GLU A 389 -7.07 -13.95 2.20
N ASN A 390 -6.81 -12.98 3.05
CA ASN A 390 -5.65 -12.09 2.85
C ASN A 390 -4.31 -12.85 2.89
N THR A 391 -4.23 -13.99 3.55
CA THR A 391 -3.06 -14.88 3.53
C THR A 391 -2.83 -15.55 2.16
N ASP A 392 -3.87 -15.74 1.36
CA ASP A 392 -3.74 -16.36 0.04
C ASP A 392 -2.94 -15.47 -0.93
N VAL A 393 -2.94 -14.16 -0.70
CA VAL A 393 -2.16 -13.20 -1.53
C VAL A 393 -0.67 -13.55 -1.52
N PHE A 394 -0.12 -13.85 -0.34
CA PHE A 394 1.27 -14.33 -0.21
C PHE A 394 1.50 -15.60 -1.04
N HIS A 395 0.65 -16.60 -0.85
CA HIS A 395 0.81 -17.90 -1.50
C HIS A 395 0.74 -17.77 -3.02
N VAL A 396 -0.23 -17.02 -3.54
CA VAL A 396 -0.34 -16.80 -4.99
C VAL A 396 0.88 -16.09 -5.56
N MET A 397 1.41 -15.06 -4.89
CA MET A 397 2.61 -14.37 -5.35
C MET A 397 3.86 -15.26 -5.29
N VAL A 398 4.03 -16.04 -4.21
CA VAL A 398 5.14 -17.00 -4.05
C VAL A 398 5.11 -18.06 -5.16
N ASP A 399 3.95 -18.62 -5.44
CA ASP A 399 3.77 -19.65 -6.48
C ASP A 399 3.99 -19.04 -7.88
N ALA A 400 3.41 -17.87 -8.15
CA ALA A 400 3.57 -17.18 -9.43
C ALA A 400 5.04 -16.88 -9.75
N MET A 401 5.82 -16.47 -8.75
CA MET A 401 7.25 -16.16 -8.89
C MET A 401 8.18 -17.39 -8.73
N ASP A 402 7.65 -18.56 -8.37
CA ASP A 402 8.43 -19.78 -8.04
C ASP A 402 9.45 -19.55 -6.90
N LEU A 403 9.00 -18.91 -5.83
CA LEU A 403 9.86 -18.56 -4.69
C LEU A 403 9.98 -19.65 -3.63
N ALA A 404 9.17 -20.70 -3.67
CA ALA A 404 9.17 -21.80 -2.69
C ALA A 404 10.55 -22.51 -2.58
N HIS A 405 11.39 -22.38 -3.59
CA HIS A 405 12.74 -22.95 -3.66
C HIS A 405 13.85 -21.92 -3.37
N ALA A 406 13.50 -20.69 -2.92
CA ALA A 406 14.50 -19.72 -2.51
C ALA A 406 15.30 -20.27 -1.30
N PRO A 407 16.64 -20.06 -1.25
CA PRO A 407 17.47 -20.61 -0.17
C PRO A 407 16.94 -20.19 1.20
N ALA A 408 16.82 -21.15 2.14
CA ALA A 408 16.49 -20.85 3.52
C ALA A 408 17.55 -19.92 4.12
N GLN A 409 17.13 -18.99 4.97
CA GLN A 409 18.06 -18.22 5.80
C GLN A 409 18.70 -19.20 6.78
N THR A 410 20.01 -19.24 6.84
CA THR A 410 20.71 -19.93 7.93
C THR A 410 20.41 -19.15 9.20
N ASP A 411 19.80 -19.82 10.19
CA ASP A 411 19.42 -19.25 11.48
C ASP A 411 20.56 -18.41 12.07
N ARG A 412 20.42 -17.09 12.02
CA ARG A 412 21.26 -16.14 12.78
C ARG A 412 20.66 -15.79 14.14
N ASP A 413 19.45 -16.29 14.45
CA ASP A 413 18.66 -15.87 15.60
C ASP A 413 18.76 -16.81 16.82
N ALA A 414 19.77 -17.71 16.90
CA ALA A 414 19.99 -18.53 18.07
C ALA A 414 20.97 -17.93 19.11
N ALA A 415 21.38 -16.67 18.98
CA ALA A 415 22.48 -16.11 19.79
C ALA A 415 22.17 -14.78 20.50
N ALA A 416 20.91 -14.45 20.79
CA ALA A 416 20.57 -13.23 21.54
C ALA A 416 19.48 -13.44 22.61
N VAL A 417 19.49 -14.60 23.31
CA VAL A 417 18.84 -14.71 24.62
C VAL A 417 19.93 -15.18 25.58
N GLY A 418 20.78 -14.25 25.98
CA GLY A 418 21.66 -14.36 27.13
C GLY A 418 20.96 -13.75 28.32
N ASP A 419 20.87 -14.54 29.40
CA ASP A 419 20.43 -14.14 30.73
C ASP A 419 20.98 -12.78 31.16
N ASP A 420 20.04 -11.88 31.57
CA ASP A 420 20.14 -11.13 32.83
C ASP A 420 18.77 -10.52 33.19
#